data_125d61ed288b9f51579724be7d907d3b
#
_entry.id   125d61ed288b9f51579724be7d907d3b
#
_cell.length_a   1.000
_cell.length_b   1.000
_cell.length_c   1.000
_cell.angle_alpha   90.00
_cell.angle_beta   90.00
_cell.angle_gamma   90.00
#
_symmetry.space_group_name_H-M   'P 1'
#
loop_
_entity.id
_entity.type
_entity.pdbx_description
1 polymer ?
#
loop_
_entity_poly.entity_id
_entity_poly.type
_entity_poly.pdbx_seq_one_letter_code
_entity_poly.pdbx_strand_id
1 'polypeptide(L)'
;VFTDESGVMGQWTAVQAAHGEPFGRTVVYGSKGSLRSAGARNGRPLTLHLDGVGEVKEEALLELVPDLHLDELAARLFGGDRLTSYPFSFPEADRKLLALEYYELGECVKTGKQPEVDGLVARRALAMCHAAFESSLLNRPVTLAEIEAEETAVYEQDINEYHKV
;
A
#
# COMPACT_ATOMS: atom_id res chain seq x y z
N VAL A 1 2.53 -10.32 -11.86
CA VAL A 1 2.00 -11.30 -10.89
C VAL A 1 3.11 -11.64 -9.92
N PHE A 2 2.79 -11.76 -8.66
CA PHE A 2 3.72 -12.20 -7.62
C PHE A 2 3.07 -13.28 -6.77
N THR A 3 3.89 -14.07 -6.10
CA THR A 3 3.46 -15.09 -5.14
C THR A 3 4.36 -14.97 -3.90
N ASP A 4 3.78 -15.01 -2.72
CA ASP A 4 4.54 -15.06 -1.47
C ASP A 4 4.83 -16.51 -1.03
N GLU A 5 5.61 -16.65 0.04
CA GLU A 5 5.99 -17.96 0.59
C GLU A 5 4.80 -18.77 1.14
N SER A 6 3.69 -18.10 1.48
CA SER A 6 2.45 -18.76 1.94
C SER A 6 1.58 -19.28 0.79
N GLY A 7 1.96 -18.96 -0.47
CA GLY A 7 1.21 -19.29 -1.67
C GLY A 7 0.13 -18.28 -2.03
N VAL A 8 0.03 -17.16 -1.32
CA VAL A 8 -0.86 -16.06 -1.69
C VAL A 8 -0.36 -15.43 -2.99
N MET A 9 -1.26 -15.33 -3.97
CA MET A 9 -0.95 -14.72 -5.26
C MET A 9 -1.52 -13.31 -5.33
N GLY A 10 -0.74 -12.39 -5.90
CA GLY A 10 -1.16 -11.04 -6.20
C GLY A 10 -0.88 -10.64 -7.65
N GLN A 11 -1.66 -9.68 -8.12
CA GLN A 11 -1.43 -9.03 -9.40
C GLN A 11 -1.41 -7.53 -9.21
N TRP A 12 -0.35 -6.91 -9.67
CA TRP A 12 -0.27 -5.47 -9.79
C TRP A 12 -0.30 -5.08 -11.26
N THR A 13 -1.19 -4.15 -11.60
CA THR A 13 -1.28 -3.58 -12.94
C THR A 13 -1.22 -2.07 -12.84
N ALA A 14 -0.27 -1.45 -13.53
CA ALA A 14 -0.13 0.00 -13.64
C ALA A 14 -0.25 0.40 -15.11
N VAL A 15 -1.11 1.35 -15.42
CA VAL A 15 -1.32 1.90 -16.76
C VAL A 15 -1.22 3.41 -16.68
N GLN A 16 -0.11 3.98 -17.16
CA GLN A 16 0.14 5.43 -17.12
C GLN A 16 -0.46 6.18 -18.33
N ALA A 17 -0.70 5.49 -19.41
CA ALA A 17 -1.19 6.07 -20.67
C ALA A 17 -2.60 5.57 -21.05
N ALA A 18 -3.43 5.30 -20.07
CA ALA A 18 -4.81 4.86 -20.30
C ALA A 18 -5.65 6.01 -20.87
N HIS A 19 -6.35 5.76 -21.98
CA HIS A 19 -7.38 6.64 -22.51
C HIS A 19 -8.73 6.32 -21.89
N GLY A 20 -9.50 7.35 -21.54
CA GLY A 20 -10.83 7.21 -20.97
C GLY A 20 -10.81 6.99 -19.46
N GLU A 21 -11.60 6.05 -18.96
CA GLU A 21 -11.70 5.79 -17.53
C GLU A 21 -10.44 5.10 -16.99
N PRO A 22 -9.77 5.67 -15.97
CA PRO A 22 -8.57 5.07 -15.42
C PRO A 22 -8.91 3.74 -14.72
N PHE A 23 -8.15 2.70 -15.05
CA PHE A 23 -8.23 1.43 -14.34
C PHE A 23 -7.44 1.52 -13.04
N GLY A 24 -8.14 1.51 -11.92
CA GLY A 24 -7.49 1.52 -10.61
C GLY A 24 -8.45 1.05 -9.53
N ARG A 25 -8.20 -0.14 -9.00
CA ARG A 25 -8.88 -0.66 -7.81
C ARG A 25 -7.97 -1.62 -7.07
N THR A 26 -8.08 -1.64 -5.75
CA THR A 26 -7.47 -2.65 -4.91
C THR A 26 -8.55 -3.60 -4.43
N VAL A 27 -8.36 -4.89 -4.65
CA VAL A 27 -9.25 -5.94 -4.17
C VAL A 27 -8.41 -7.02 -3.50
N VAL A 28 -8.82 -7.43 -2.31
CA VAL A 28 -8.26 -8.57 -1.58
C VAL A 28 -9.33 -9.64 -1.54
N TYR A 29 -9.02 -10.83 -2.01
CA TYR A 29 -9.90 -12.00 -1.96
C TYR A 29 -9.45 -12.89 -0.80
N GLY A 30 -10.36 -13.15 0.12
CA GLY A 30 -10.19 -14.09 1.22
C GLY A 30 -11.07 -15.31 1.06
N SER A 31 -10.95 -16.24 1.99
CA SER A 31 -11.74 -17.51 1.98
C SER A 31 -13.23 -17.34 2.29
N LYS A 32 -13.65 -16.17 2.76
CA LYS A 32 -15.04 -15.88 3.16
C LYS A 32 -15.64 -14.65 2.49
N GLY A 33 -14.96 -14.12 1.49
CA GLY A 33 -15.41 -12.92 0.80
C GLY A 33 -14.27 -12.08 0.21
N SER A 34 -14.57 -10.84 -0.13
CA SER A 34 -13.60 -9.92 -0.71
C SER A 34 -13.74 -8.51 -0.17
N LEU A 35 -12.60 -7.83 -0.03
CA LEU A 35 -12.54 -6.43 0.37
C LEU A 35 -12.08 -5.59 -0.83
N ARG A 36 -12.86 -4.57 -1.17
CA ARG A 36 -12.53 -3.61 -2.22
C ARG A 36 -12.24 -2.23 -1.63
N SER A 37 -11.09 -1.69 -1.99
CA SER A 37 -10.69 -0.32 -1.66
C SER A 37 -10.70 0.54 -2.92
N ALA A 38 -11.14 1.78 -2.78
CA ALA A 38 -11.05 2.78 -3.84
C ALA A 38 -9.67 3.49 -3.89
N GLY A 39 -8.76 3.12 -2.98
CA GLY A 39 -7.44 3.70 -2.82
C GLY A 39 -7.30 4.54 -1.55
N ALA A 40 -6.12 4.51 -0.94
CA ALA A 40 -5.85 5.08 0.38
C ALA A 40 -6.03 6.61 0.48
N ARG A 41 -5.95 7.33 -0.65
CA ARG A 41 -5.90 8.81 -0.66
C ARG A 41 -7.18 9.48 -1.17
N ASN A 42 -8.27 8.75 -1.40
CA ASN A 42 -9.46 9.35 -2.01
C ASN A 42 -10.66 9.48 -1.07
N GLY A 43 -10.55 9.06 0.17
CA GLY A 43 -11.60 9.18 1.18
C GLY A 43 -12.88 8.39 0.93
N ARG A 44 -12.91 7.55 -0.09
CA ARG A 44 -14.09 6.74 -0.38
C ARG A 44 -14.15 5.53 0.54
N PRO A 45 -15.34 5.09 0.95
CA PRO A 45 -15.49 3.95 1.84
C PRO A 45 -14.99 2.65 1.20
N LEU A 46 -14.52 1.74 2.06
CA LEU A 46 -14.30 0.35 1.69
C LEU A 46 -15.62 -0.34 1.41
N THR A 47 -15.58 -1.39 0.60
CA THR A 47 -16.71 -2.31 0.41
C THR A 47 -16.24 -3.71 0.74
N LEU A 48 -16.89 -4.34 1.71
CA LEU A 48 -16.69 -5.73 2.06
C LEU A 48 -17.84 -6.54 1.46
N HIS A 49 -17.53 -7.63 0.79
CA HIS A 49 -18.50 -8.61 0.34
C HIS A 49 -18.26 -9.91 1.09
N LEU A 50 -19.24 -10.34 1.89
CA LEU A 50 -19.17 -11.57 2.67
C LEU A 50 -20.08 -12.64 2.06
N ASP A 51 -19.58 -13.87 2.00
CA ASP A 51 -20.34 -15.03 1.55
C ASP A 51 -21.57 -15.24 2.45
N GLY A 52 -22.73 -15.41 1.83
CA GLY A 52 -24.01 -15.60 2.54
C GLY A 52 -24.63 -14.34 3.15
N VAL A 53 -23.91 -13.21 3.17
CA VAL A 53 -24.40 -11.91 3.70
C VAL A 53 -24.58 -10.90 2.59
N GLY A 54 -23.64 -10.84 1.64
CA GLY A 54 -23.61 -9.86 0.57
C GLY A 54 -22.72 -8.66 0.90
N GLU A 55 -23.11 -7.48 0.44
CA GLU A 55 -22.31 -6.26 0.53
C GLU A 55 -22.49 -5.54 1.87
N VAL A 56 -21.38 -5.26 2.56
CA VAL A 56 -21.30 -4.56 3.84
C VAL A 56 -20.53 -3.27 3.64
N LYS A 57 -21.09 -2.14 4.04
CA LYS A 57 -20.52 -0.80 3.86
C LYS A 57 -20.75 0.09 5.06
N GLU A 58 -20.00 1.19 5.11
CA GLU A 58 -20.19 2.31 6.06
C GLU A 58 -20.25 1.82 7.51
N GLU A 59 -21.26 2.25 8.26
CA GLU A 59 -21.42 1.91 9.67
C GLU A 59 -21.41 0.40 9.95
N ALA A 60 -22.01 -0.39 9.06
CA ALA A 60 -22.01 -1.84 9.20
C ALA A 60 -20.60 -2.46 9.12
N LEU A 61 -19.65 -1.80 8.44
CA LEU A 61 -18.24 -2.21 8.50
C LEU A 61 -17.65 -1.95 9.89
N LEU A 62 -17.95 -0.81 10.50
CA LEU A 62 -17.45 -0.46 11.83
C LEU A 62 -18.01 -1.37 12.92
N GLU A 63 -19.23 -1.90 12.75
CA GLU A 63 -19.79 -2.89 13.64
C GLU A 63 -19.01 -4.21 13.66
N LEU A 64 -18.38 -4.58 12.53
CA LEU A 64 -17.52 -5.77 12.44
C LEU A 64 -16.15 -5.60 13.13
N VAL A 65 -15.74 -4.37 13.36
CA VAL A 65 -14.46 -4.01 13.98
C VAL A 65 -14.67 -2.99 15.10
N PRO A 66 -15.35 -3.39 16.20
CA PRO A 66 -15.76 -2.46 17.27
C PRO A 66 -14.59 -1.75 17.94
N ASP A 67 -13.42 -2.39 17.99
CA ASP A 67 -12.22 -1.88 18.65
C ASP A 67 -11.33 -1.02 17.73
N LEU A 68 -11.74 -0.81 16.47
CA LEU A 68 -10.99 0.03 15.54
C LEU A 68 -11.24 1.51 15.87
N HIS A 69 -10.21 2.19 16.32
CA HIS A 69 -10.19 3.63 16.55
C HIS A 69 -8.94 4.24 15.94
N LEU A 70 -9.07 5.44 15.39
CA LEU A 70 -7.93 6.26 15.01
C LEU A 70 -7.27 6.83 16.26
N ASP A 71 -5.97 7.06 16.20
CA ASP A 71 -5.27 7.83 17.25
C ASP A 71 -5.79 9.27 17.33
N GLU A 72 -5.48 9.97 18.43
CA GLU A 72 -5.99 11.32 18.71
C GLU A 72 -5.65 12.32 17.59
N LEU A 73 -4.43 12.26 17.03
CA LEU A 73 -4.03 13.18 15.98
C LEU A 73 -4.74 12.88 14.67
N ALA A 74 -4.82 11.62 14.26
CA ALA A 74 -5.54 11.19 13.08
C ALA A 74 -7.04 11.52 13.20
N ALA A 75 -7.66 11.23 14.35
CA ALA A 75 -9.06 11.55 14.63
C ALA A 75 -9.34 13.05 14.48
N ARG A 76 -8.45 13.89 15.02
CA ARG A 76 -8.55 15.36 14.89
C ARG A 76 -8.36 15.85 13.46
N LEU A 77 -7.41 15.30 12.72
CA LEU A 77 -7.12 15.68 11.34
C LEU A 77 -8.24 15.26 10.38
N PHE A 78 -8.83 14.10 10.61
CA PHE A 78 -9.84 13.53 9.71
C PHE A 78 -11.28 13.74 10.15
N GLY A 79 -11.52 14.25 11.37
CA GLY A 79 -12.84 14.68 11.83
C GLY A 79 -13.63 13.61 12.58
N GLY A 80 -12.98 12.57 13.11
CA GLY A 80 -13.59 11.53 13.93
C GLY A 80 -12.62 10.37 14.20
N ASP A 81 -12.85 9.65 15.27
CA ASP A 81 -12.02 8.53 15.69
C ASP A 81 -12.39 7.19 15.03
N ARG A 82 -13.61 7.12 14.46
CA ARG A 82 -14.12 5.97 13.70
C ARG A 82 -14.75 6.45 12.40
N LEU A 83 -14.03 6.28 11.31
CA LEU A 83 -14.43 6.80 10.00
C LEU A 83 -14.39 5.69 8.95
N THR A 84 -15.40 5.67 8.08
CA THR A 84 -15.42 4.83 6.87
C THR A 84 -15.08 5.63 5.62
N SER A 85 -15.15 6.95 5.71
CA SER A 85 -14.87 7.88 4.61
C SER A 85 -14.52 9.26 5.13
N TYR A 86 -14.00 10.12 4.25
CA TYR A 86 -13.75 11.53 4.54
C TYR A 86 -13.93 12.37 3.27
N PRO A 87 -14.42 13.66 3.39
CA PRO A 87 -14.82 14.48 2.25
C PRO A 87 -13.70 15.37 1.69
N PHE A 88 -12.42 15.02 1.92
CA PHE A 88 -11.31 15.87 1.50
C PHE A 88 -10.96 15.66 0.03
N SER A 89 -10.49 16.74 -0.61
CA SER A 89 -9.84 16.65 -1.91
C SER A 89 -8.53 15.86 -1.81
N PHE A 90 -8.08 15.29 -2.93
CA PHE A 90 -6.80 14.56 -2.96
C PHE A 90 -5.62 15.36 -2.38
N PRO A 91 -5.40 16.67 -2.77
CA PRO A 91 -4.29 17.42 -2.19
C PRO A 91 -4.43 17.69 -0.69
N GLU A 92 -5.64 17.77 -0.18
CA GLU A 92 -5.89 17.96 1.25
C GLU A 92 -5.65 16.66 2.02
N ALA A 93 -6.20 15.54 1.55
CA ALA A 93 -5.97 14.23 2.13
C ALA A 93 -4.48 13.89 2.16
N ASP A 94 -3.77 14.13 1.06
CA ASP A 94 -2.33 13.88 0.93
C ASP A 94 -1.52 14.68 1.95
N ARG A 95 -1.81 15.97 2.12
CA ARG A 95 -1.15 16.79 3.15
C ARG A 95 -1.41 16.32 4.58
N LYS A 96 -2.62 15.85 4.87
CA LYS A 96 -2.97 15.32 6.19
C LYS A 96 -2.23 14.01 6.47
N LEU A 97 -2.15 13.11 5.49
CA LEU A 97 -1.38 11.86 5.60
C LEU A 97 0.11 12.12 5.80
N LEU A 98 0.70 13.00 5.00
CA LEU A 98 2.11 13.41 5.17
C LEU A 98 2.34 14.05 6.55
N ALA A 99 1.39 14.81 7.09
CA ALA A 99 1.51 15.39 8.43
C ALA A 99 1.57 14.32 9.51
N LEU A 100 0.84 13.19 9.37
CA LEU A 100 0.93 12.05 10.28
C LEU A 100 2.30 11.38 10.21
N GLU A 101 2.83 11.16 9.00
CA GLU A 101 4.16 10.57 8.80
C GLU A 101 5.27 11.42 9.44
N TYR A 102 5.24 12.75 9.23
CA TYR A 102 6.20 13.66 9.86
C TYR A 102 6.05 13.72 11.38
N TYR A 103 4.82 13.67 11.89
CA TYR A 103 4.57 13.64 13.31
C TYR A 103 5.12 12.35 13.94
N GLU A 104 4.84 11.20 13.36
CA GLU A 104 5.37 9.91 13.80
C GLU A 104 6.89 9.93 13.83
N LEU A 105 7.54 10.38 12.74
CA LEU A 105 8.99 10.49 12.69
C LEU A 105 9.54 11.40 13.81
N GLY A 106 8.88 12.53 14.05
CA GLY A 106 9.23 13.45 15.14
C GLY A 106 9.12 12.79 16.52
N GLU A 107 8.08 12.02 16.76
CA GLU A 107 7.92 11.27 18.02
C GLU A 107 8.95 10.14 18.14
N CYS A 108 9.27 9.45 17.06
CA CYS A 108 10.32 8.44 17.05
C CYS A 108 11.69 9.04 17.41
N VAL A 109 12.03 10.20 16.85
CA VAL A 109 13.27 10.92 17.20
C VAL A 109 13.31 11.31 18.69
N LYS A 110 12.20 11.81 19.24
CA LYS A 110 12.13 12.20 20.67
C LYS A 110 12.20 11.03 21.63
N THR A 111 11.57 9.92 21.28
CA THR A 111 11.35 8.79 22.19
C THR A 111 12.34 7.65 21.99
N GLY A 112 13.08 7.63 20.88
CA GLY A 112 13.94 6.52 20.48
C GLY A 112 13.19 5.29 19.97
N LYS A 113 11.87 5.40 19.72
CA LYS A 113 11.09 4.32 19.12
C LYS A 113 11.41 4.17 17.64
N GLN A 114 11.29 2.96 17.13
CA GLN A 114 11.34 2.71 15.69
C GLN A 114 10.05 3.20 15.03
N PRO A 115 10.12 3.80 13.83
CA PRO A 115 8.94 4.12 13.05
C PRO A 115 8.23 2.85 12.57
N GLU A 116 6.93 2.94 12.30
CA GLU A 116 6.15 1.83 11.77
C GLU A 116 6.69 1.35 10.41
N VAL A 117 7.11 2.29 9.57
CA VAL A 117 7.80 2.02 8.31
C VAL A 117 9.24 2.50 8.42
N ASP A 118 10.13 1.62 8.81
CA ASP A 118 11.58 1.90 8.86
C ASP A 118 12.26 1.70 7.49
N GLY A 119 13.57 1.96 7.45
CA GLY A 119 14.37 1.83 6.22
C GLY A 119 14.41 0.39 5.68
N LEU A 120 14.27 -0.64 6.53
CA LEU A 120 14.24 -2.04 6.07
C LEU A 120 12.91 -2.38 5.40
N VAL A 121 11.80 -1.93 5.97
CA VAL A 121 10.47 -2.07 5.35
C VAL A 121 10.41 -1.33 4.02
N ALA A 122 10.91 -0.09 3.97
CA ALA A 122 10.97 0.70 2.74
C ALA A 122 11.86 0.05 1.67
N ARG A 123 13.02 -0.49 2.06
CA ARG A 123 13.91 -1.24 1.15
C ARG A 123 13.20 -2.44 0.54
N ARG A 124 12.45 -3.23 1.33
CA ARG A 124 11.68 -4.36 0.81
C ARG A 124 10.58 -3.97 -0.16
N ALA A 125 9.90 -2.86 0.10
CA ALA A 125 8.91 -2.33 -0.84
C ALA A 125 9.54 -1.93 -2.19
N LEU A 126 10.73 -1.31 -2.16
CA LEU A 126 11.51 -1.02 -3.38
C LEU A 126 11.98 -2.29 -4.07
N ALA A 127 12.49 -3.28 -3.33
CA ALA A 127 12.92 -4.56 -3.89
C ALA A 127 11.78 -5.26 -4.68
N MET A 128 10.53 -5.17 -4.22
CA MET A 128 9.38 -5.67 -4.98
C MET A 128 9.23 -4.99 -6.35
N CYS A 129 9.41 -3.68 -6.41
CA CYS A 129 9.35 -2.95 -7.68
C CYS A 129 10.49 -3.36 -8.61
N HIS A 130 11.71 -3.43 -8.09
CA HIS A 130 12.89 -3.88 -8.86
C HIS A 130 12.75 -5.31 -9.34
N ALA A 131 12.26 -6.24 -8.51
CA ALA A 131 12.00 -7.61 -8.92
C ALA A 131 11.01 -7.70 -10.10
N ALA A 132 10.01 -6.83 -10.16
CA ALA A 132 9.08 -6.78 -11.29
C ALA A 132 9.77 -6.32 -12.59
N PHE A 133 10.64 -5.32 -12.52
CA PHE A 133 11.41 -4.85 -13.68
C PHE A 133 12.43 -5.90 -14.14
N GLU A 134 13.22 -6.44 -13.23
CA GLU A 134 14.18 -7.51 -13.51
C GLU A 134 13.50 -8.75 -14.10
N SER A 135 12.37 -9.18 -13.52
CA SER A 135 11.59 -10.31 -14.05
C SER A 135 11.12 -10.09 -15.47
N SER A 136 10.74 -8.85 -15.80
CA SER A 136 10.33 -8.46 -17.17
C SER A 136 11.49 -8.54 -18.18
N LEU A 137 12.67 -8.05 -17.79
CA LEU A 137 13.86 -8.04 -18.66
C LEU A 137 14.46 -9.44 -18.81
N LEU A 138 14.53 -10.19 -17.72
CA LEU A 138 15.09 -11.54 -17.71
C LEU A 138 14.12 -12.61 -18.24
N ASN A 139 12.85 -12.26 -18.42
CA ASN A 139 11.77 -13.16 -18.83
C ASN A 139 11.68 -14.43 -17.95
N ARG A 140 11.90 -14.26 -16.65
CA ARG A 140 11.78 -15.31 -15.61
C ARG A 140 11.29 -14.71 -14.28
N PRO A 141 10.78 -15.54 -13.36
CA PRO A 141 10.56 -15.11 -11.98
C PRO A 141 11.88 -14.63 -11.36
N VAL A 142 11.79 -13.54 -10.58
CA VAL A 142 12.90 -13.01 -9.77
C VAL A 142 12.39 -12.91 -8.33
N THR A 143 13.18 -13.39 -7.39
CA THR A 143 12.86 -13.36 -5.97
C THR A 143 13.33 -12.06 -5.32
N LEU A 144 12.73 -11.69 -4.20
CA LEU A 144 13.21 -10.55 -3.41
C LEU A 144 14.62 -10.81 -2.88
N ALA A 145 14.96 -12.06 -2.57
CA ALA A 145 16.29 -12.44 -2.10
C ALA A 145 17.38 -12.16 -3.17
N GLU A 146 17.11 -12.45 -4.46
CA GLU A 146 18.03 -12.12 -5.56
C GLU A 146 18.26 -10.61 -5.67
N ILE A 147 17.21 -9.79 -5.48
CA ILE A 147 17.34 -8.33 -5.50
C ILE A 147 18.11 -7.82 -4.26
N GLU A 148 17.76 -8.31 -3.09
CA GLU A 148 18.41 -7.89 -1.83
C GLU A 148 19.89 -8.31 -1.76
N ALA A 149 20.26 -9.37 -2.46
CA ALA A 149 21.65 -9.85 -2.57
C ALA A 149 22.41 -9.28 -3.80
N GLU A 150 21.74 -8.40 -4.60
CA GLU A 150 22.32 -7.82 -5.83
C GLU A 150 22.79 -8.87 -6.85
N GLU A 151 22.14 -10.06 -6.87
CA GLU A 151 22.45 -11.13 -7.82
C GLU A 151 22.01 -10.81 -9.26
N THR A 152 21.11 -9.85 -9.43
CA THR A 152 20.67 -9.31 -10.72
C THR A 152 20.40 -7.81 -10.58
N ALA A 153 20.86 -7.04 -11.58
CA ALA A 153 20.70 -5.59 -11.66
C ALA A 153 20.65 -5.14 -13.14
N VAL A 154 20.00 -5.92 -13.99
CA VAL A 154 19.94 -5.66 -15.44
C VAL A 154 19.16 -4.38 -15.73
N TYR A 155 18.12 -4.10 -14.95
CA TYR A 155 17.32 -2.87 -15.08
C TYR A 155 18.14 -1.60 -14.80
N GLU A 156 19.13 -1.69 -13.92
CA GLU A 156 19.97 -0.56 -13.51
C GLU A 156 21.35 -0.56 -14.20
N GLN A 157 21.60 -1.48 -15.12
CA GLN A 157 22.91 -1.65 -15.74
C GLN A 157 23.46 -0.34 -16.34
N ASP A 158 22.67 0.39 -17.11
CA ASP A 158 23.09 1.66 -17.72
C ASP A 158 23.44 2.72 -16.68
N ILE A 159 22.72 2.72 -15.55
CA ILE A 159 22.95 3.65 -14.43
C ILE A 159 24.24 3.27 -13.72
N ASN A 160 24.44 2.00 -13.43
CA ASN A 160 25.62 1.46 -12.75
C ASN A 160 26.87 1.67 -13.60
N GLU A 161 26.80 1.43 -14.89
CA GLU A 161 27.91 1.70 -15.83
C GLU A 161 28.27 3.19 -15.88
N TYR A 162 27.25 4.07 -15.92
CA TYR A 162 27.47 5.52 -15.92
C TYR A 162 28.14 6.00 -14.62
N HIS A 163 27.69 5.52 -13.48
CA HIS A 163 28.22 5.89 -12.17
C HIS A 163 29.46 5.10 -11.74
N LYS A 164 29.83 4.04 -12.47
CA LYS A 164 30.96 3.14 -12.19
C LYS A 164 30.83 2.45 -10.81
N VAL A 165 29.65 2.02 -10.49
CA VAL A 165 29.33 1.24 -9.28
C VAL A 165 29.01 -0.20 -9.65
#